data_f0e79b4e9bc610daeaf444a2717b5616
#
_entry.id   f0e79b4e9bc610daeaf444a2717b5616
#
_cell.length_a   1.000
_cell.length_b   1.000
_cell.length_c   1.000
_cell.angle_alpha   90.00
_cell.angle_beta   90.00
_cell.angle_gamma   90.00
#
_symmetry.space_group_name_H-M   'P 1'
#
loop_
_entity.id
_entity.type
_entity.pdbx_description
1 polymer ?
#
loop_
_entity_poly.entity_id
_entity_poly.type
_entity_poly.pdbx_seq_one_letter_code
_entity_poly.pdbx_strand_id
1 'polypeptide(L)'
;MKQITLVAISLLAFLLGSCQQVSQSYYTYSGRLHTPYHIKYQYDKPLDNEIKAELDRFYYLFNAFDSTSIVSQINRNQLTQVEDSTFRSLFRTAMLVSAYTNGAYDITCAPLINLWGFGFSKQDSITPQHIDSIKQFVGYQKVQLKGKEIVKEDPRLILNCSSLADGTVCDMIADLFDKKGIQNYMIEFGGEIVTKGINQRGEYWKLGITRPVDDS
;
A
#
# COMPACT_ATOMS: atom_id res chain seq x y z
N MET A 1 16.59 -54.66 -34.05
CA MET A 1 17.14 -53.28 -34.02
C MET A 1 16.18 -52.22 -34.55
N LYS A 2 15.57 -52.34 -35.72
CA LYS A 2 14.64 -51.34 -36.29
C LYS A 2 13.42 -51.03 -35.41
N GLN A 3 12.84 -52.02 -34.71
CA GLN A 3 11.66 -51.78 -33.82
C GLN A 3 12.00 -51.01 -32.54
N ILE A 4 13.18 -51.26 -31.98
CA ILE A 4 13.65 -50.52 -30.74
C ILE A 4 13.90 -49.06 -31.06
N THR A 5 14.44 -48.75 -32.25
CA THR A 5 14.71 -47.38 -32.69
C THR A 5 13.40 -46.59 -32.91
N LEU A 6 12.35 -47.26 -33.45
CA LEU A 6 11.03 -46.61 -33.66
C LEU A 6 10.35 -46.26 -32.32
N VAL A 7 10.43 -47.15 -31.32
CA VAL A 7 9.84 -46.91 -29.99
C VAL A 7 10.58 -45.79 -29.27
N ALA A 8 11.93 -45.72 -29.37
CA ALA A 8 12.72 -44.64 -28.77
C ALA A 8 12.42 -43.26 -29.40
N ILE A 9 12.24 -43.20 -30.71
CA ILE A 9 11.88 -41.96 -31.42
C ILE A 9 10.43 -41.51 -31.03
N SER A 10 9.51 -42.43 -30.87
CA SER A 10 8.13 -42.08 -30.42
C SER A 10 8.11 -41.61 -28.98
N LEU A 11 8.91 -42.16 -28.07
CA LEU A 11 9.02 -41.68 -26.67
C LEU A 11 9.67 -40.31 -26.61
N LEU A 12 10.67 -40.03 -27.44
CA LEU A 12 11.34 -38.73 -27.50
C LEU A 12 10.39 -37.63 -28.05
N ALA A 13 9.52 -37.95 -29.00
CA ALA A 13 8.52 -37.07 -29.55
C ALA A 13 7.41 -36.69 -28.49
N PHE A 14 7.07 -37.65 -27.60
CA PHE A 14 6.14 -37.39 -26.49
C PHE A 14 6.74 -36.50 -25.41
N LEU A 15 8.06 -36.53 -25.20
CA LEU A 15 8.72 -35.66 -24.23
C LEU A 15 8.90 -34.20 -24.73
N LEU A 16 8.90 -33.99 -26.05
CA LEU A 16 9.00 -32.66 -26.64
C LEU A 16 7.63 -31.95 -26.82
N GLY A 17 6.52 -32.65 -26.65
CA GLY A 17 5.17 -32.13 -26.87
C GLY A 17 4.50 -31.49 -25.65
N SER A 18 5.15 -31.45 -24.47
CA SER A 18 4.45 -31.09 -23.23
C SER A 18 4.85 -29.74 -22.60
N CYS A 19 5.47 -28.84 -23.36
CA CYS A 19 5.54 -27.44 -22.94
C CYS A 19 4.46 -26.64 -23.65
N GLN A 20 3.21 -26.76 -23.20
CA GLN A 20 2.21 -25.73 -23.51
C GLN A 20 2.69 -24.46 -22.83
N GLN A 21 3.34 -23.60 -23.58
CA GLN A 21 3.67 -22.25 -23.14
C GLN A 21 2.34 -21.52 -22.97
N VAL A 22 1.87 -21.43 -21.73
CA VAL A 22 0.67 -20.66 -21.40
C VAL A 22 0.95 -19.24 -21.89
N SER A 23 0.19 -18.77 -22.86
CA SER A 23 0.31 -17.41 -23.38
C SER A 23 -0.08 -16.46 -22.27
N GLN A 24 0.91 -15.81 -21.67
CA GLN A 24 0.67 -14.78 -20.65
C GLN A 24 0.26 -13.48 -21.34
N SER A 25 -0.93 -13.00 -20.99
CA SER A 25 -1.47 -11.73 -21.50
C SER A 25 -1.29 -10.61 -20.48
N TYR A 26 -1.24 -9.36 -20.95
CA TYR A 26 -1.32 -8.20 -20.07
C TYR A 26 -2.78 -7.89 -19.72
N TYR A 27 -3.06 -7.77 -18.44
CA TYR A 27 -4.34 -7.33 -17.89
C TYR A 27 -4.21 -5.95 -17.27
N THR A 28 -5.33 -5.23 -17.22
CA THR A 28 -5.42 -3.93 -16.57
C THR A 28 -6.60 -3.91 -15.62
N TYR A 29 -6.35 -3.49 -14.38
CA TYR A 29 -7.36 -3.24 -13.37
C TYR A 29 -7.24 -1.80 -12.92
N SER A 30 -8.27 -0.99 -13.15
CA SER A 30 -8.23 0.46 -12.88
C SER A 30 -9.54 0.93 -12.27
N GLY A 31 -9.45 1.98 -11.48
CA GLY A 31 -10.62 2.54 -10.84
C GLY A 31 -10.28 3.80 -10.05
N ARG A 32 -11.21 4.16 -9.16
CA ARG A 32 -11.03 5.27 -8.23
C ARG A 32 -11.60 4.88 -6.87
N LEU A 33 -10.81 5.06 -5.86
CA LEU A 33 -11.23 5.05 -4.46
C LEU A 33 -11.22 6.51 -3.94
N HIS A 34 -10.43 6.86 -2.93
CA HIS A 34 -10.18 8.26 -2.59
C HIS A 34 -9.29 8.94 -3.65
N THR A 35 -8.45 8.17 -4.35
CA THR A 35 -7.60 8.58 -5.47
C THR A 35 -7.74 7.60 -6.64
N PRO A 36 -7.38 7.98 -7.89
CA PRO A 36 -7.30 7.06 -9.01
C PRO A 36 -6.23 5.99 -8.78
N TYR A 37 -6.43 4.81 -9.36
CA TYR A 37 -5.43 3.76 -9.42
C TYR A 37 -5.41 3.07 -10.78
N HIS A 38 -4.19 2.63 -11.19
CA HIS A 38 -3.96 1.89 -12.43
C HIS A 38 -2.99 0.73 -12.16
N ILE A 39 -3.49 -0.49 -12.34
CA ILE A 39 -2.72 -1.71 -12.10
C ILE A 39 -2.64 -2.45 -13.42
N LYS A 40 -1.42 -2.71 -13.91
CA LYS A 40 -1.18 -3.48 -15.13
C LYS A 40 -0.18 -4.59 -14.83
N TYR A 41 -0.50 -5.82 -15.28
CA TYR A 41 0.33 -7.00 -15.00
C TYR A 41 0.23 -8.02 -16.11
N GLN A 42 1.24 -8.86 -16.25
CA GLN A 42 1.26 -9.97 -17.19
C GLN A 42 1.03 -11.29 -16.44
N TYR A 43 -0.03 -11.99 -16.81
CA TYR A 43 -0.36 -13.28 -16.19
C TYR A 43 -1.15 -14.20 -17.13
N ASP A 44 -1.49 -15.40 -16.68
CA ASP A 44 -2.28 -16.40 -17.43
C ASP A 44 -3.79 -16.12 -17.40
N LYS A 45 -4.26 -15.36 -16.41
CA LYS A 45 -5.68 -15.02 -16.20
C LYS A 45 -5.86 -13.70 -15.47
N PRO A 46 -7.05 -13.05 -15.52
CA PRO A 46 -7.33 -11.85 -14.73
C PRO A 46 -7.38 -12.17 -13.23
N LEU A 47 -6.97 -11.20 -12.40
CA LEU A 47 -6.91 -11.27 -10.94
C LEU A 47 -7.80 -10.23 -10.26
N ASP A 48 -8.90 -9.85 -10.90
CA ASP A 48 -9.76 -8.73 -10.45
C ASP A 48 -10.27 -8.93 -9.02
N ASN A 49 -10.66 -10.16 -8.68
CA ASN A 49 -11.18 -10.48 -7.34
C ASN A 49 -10.08 -10.42 -6.28
N GLU A 50 -8.89 -10.93 -6.59
CA GLU A 50 -7.75 -10.92 -5.67
C GLU A 50 -7.23 -9.49 -5.45
N ILE A 51 -7.15 -8.69 -6.51
CA ILE A 51 -6.76 -7.26 -6.41
C ILE A 51 -7.80 -6.51 -5.58
N LYS A 52 -9.09 -6.73 -5.87
CA LYS A 52 -10.18 -6.12 -5.10
C LYS A 52 -10.09 -6.47 -3.61
N ALA A 53 -9.81 -7.72 -3.28
CA ALA A 53 -9.68 -8.17 -1.89
C ALA A 53 -8.53 -7.45 -1.15
N GLU A 54 -7.38 -7.22 -1.81
CA GLU A 54 -6.29 -6.44 -1.21
C GLU A 54 -6.65 -4.94 -1.07
N LEU A 55 -7.38 -4.37 -2.02
CA LEU A 55 -7.89 -3.00 -1.92
C LEU A 55 -8.92 -2.86 -0.78
N ASP A 56 -9.85 -3.80 -0.64
CA ASP A 56 -10.83 -3.81 0.46
C ASP A 56 -10.11 -3.95 1.82
N ARG A 57 -9.09 -4.81 1.90
CA ARG A 57 -8.26 -4.97 3.10
C ARG A 57 -7.49 -3.69 3.44
N PHE A 58 -6.90 -3.03 2.44
CA PHE A 58 -6.25 -1.74 2.60
C PHE A 58 -7.19 -0.71 3.24
N TYR A 59 -8.41 -0.60 2.73
CA TYR A 59 -9.43 0.32 3.27
C TYR A 59 -9.79 -0.02 4.71
N TYR A 60 -10.00 -1.29 5.01
CA TYR A 60 -10.26 -1.74 6.37
C TYR A 60 -9.12 -1.41 7.34
N LEU A 61 -7.88 -1.42 6.88
CA LEU A 61 -6.74 -1.08 7.73
C LEU A 61 -6.58 0.43 7.96
N PHE A 62 -6.69 1.24 6.91
CA PHE A 62 -6.15 2.60 6.91
C PHE A 62 -7.15 3.73 6.63
N ASN A 63 -8.39 3.44 6.26
CA ASN A 63 -9.37 4.48 5.98
C ASN A 63 -9.82 5.19 7.26
N ALA A 64 -9.24 6.34 7.53
CA ALA A 64 -9.55 7.14 8.71
C ALA A 64 -10.98 7.75 8.69
N PHE A 65 -11.67 7.74 7.54
CA PHE A 65 -13.06 8.20 7.41
C PHE A 65 -14.10 7.10 7.67
N ASP A 66 -13.68 5.84 7.68
CA ASP A 66 -14.52 4.71 8.05
C ASP A 66 -14.37 4.40 9.54
N SER A 67 -15.46 4.49 10.28
CA SER A 67 -15.48 4.22 11.71
C SER A 67 -15.15 2.76 12.05
N THR A 68 -15.27 1.83 11.12
CA THR A 68 -15.00 0.41 11.34
C THR A 68 -13.55 0.02 11.02
N SER A 69 -12.78 0.92 10.42
CA SER A 69 -11.38 0.66 10.08
C SER A 69 -10.49 0.50 11.33
N ILE A 70 -9.40 -0.24 11.19
CA ILE A 70 -8.45 -0.48 12.27
C ILE A 70 -7.87 0.85 12.79
N VAL A 71 -7.41 1.74 11.92
CA VAL A 71 -6.84 3.04 12.33
C VAL A 71 -7.88 3.88 13.09
N SER A 72 -9.14 3.89 12.64
CA SER A 72 -10.21 4.64 13.32
C SER A 72 -10.56 4.06 14.68
N GLN A 73 -10.57 2.73 14.83
CA GLN A 73 -10.81 2.09 16.13
C GLN A 73 -9.67 2.37 17.12
N ILE A 74 -8.40 2.35 16.66
CA ILE A 74 -7.25 2.73 17.48
C ILE A 74 -7.37 4.20 17.89
N ASN A 75 -7.71 5.08 16.98
CA ASN A 75 -7.85 6.51 17.25
C ASN A 75 -8.94 6.81 18.29
N ARG A 76 -10.01 6.03 18.31
CA ARG A 76 -11.08 6.12 19.32
C ARG A 76 -10.84 5.30 20.59
N ASN A 77 -9.66 4.70 20.74
CA ASN A 77 -9.30 3.84 21.87
C ASN A 77 -10.24 2.63 22.05
N GLN A 78 -10.82 2.13 20.95
CA GLN A 78 -11.70 0.95 20.92
C GLN A 78 -10.92 -0.33 20.59
N LEU A 79 -9.74 -0.19 20.01
CA LEU A 79 -8.84 -1.28 19.65
C LEU A 79 -7.42 -0.92 20.05
N THR A 80 -6.73 -1.84 20.70
CA THR A 80 -5.29 -1.73 21.02
C THR A 80 -4.49 -2.86 20.36
N GLN A 81 -5.07 -4.05 20.22
CA GLN A 81 -4.40 -5.22 19.62
C GLN A 81 -4.57 -5.25 18.12
N VAL A 82 -3.49 -5.21 17.37
CA VAL A 82 -3.48 -5.20 15.90
C VAL A 82 -2.87 -6.49 15.37
N GLU A 83 -3.73 -7.39 14.90
CA GLU A 83 -3.33 -8.70 14.36
C GLU A 83 -2.71 -8.60 12.96
N ASP A 84 -3.10 -7.61 12.16
CA ASP A 84 -2.62 -7.48 10.79
C ASP A 84 -1.15 -7.03 10.73
N SER A 85 -0.34 -7.80 10.01
CA SER A 85 1.10 -7.56 9.89
C SER A 85 1.42 -6.33 9.03
N THR A 86 0.58 -6.02 8.03
CA THR A 86 0.77 -4.86 7.15
C THR A 86 0.59 -3.56 7.93
N PHE A 87 -0.45 -3.48 8.79
CA PHE A 87 -0.63 -2.34 9.68
C PHE A 87 0.58 -2.15 10.59
N ARG A 88 1.05 -3.23 11.23
CA ARG A 88 2.23 -3.16 12.12
C ARG A 88 3.51 -2.77 11.37
N SER A 89 3.65 -3.20 10.11
CA SER A 89 4.79 -2.84 9.27
C SER A 89 4.77 -1.35 8.94
N LEU A 90 3.63 -0.82 8.47
CA LEU A 90 3.46 0.62 8.21
C LEU A 90 3.75 1.44 9.48
N PHE A 91 3.20 1.02 10.63
CA PHE A 91 3.45 1.72 11.90
C PHE A 91 4.94 1.75 12.26
N ARG A 92 5.67 0.63 12.12
CA ARG A 92 7.12 0.59 12.37
C ARG A 92 7.89 1.49 11.40
N THR A 93 7.53 1.49 10.11
CA THR A 93 8.12 2.39 9.12
C THR A 93 7.87 3.85 9.50
N ALA A 94 6.65 4.20 9.90
CA ALA A 94 6.33 5.54 10.38
C ALA A 94 7.20 5.96 11.56
N MET A 95 7.37 5.10 12.54
CA MET A 95 8.22 5.36 13.71
C MET A 95 9.70 5.53 13.35
N LEU A 96 10.20 4.68 12.43
CA LEU A 96 11.58 4.80 11.92
C LEU A 96 11.79 6.12 11.18
N VAL A 97 10.89 6.52 10.29
CA VAL A 97 10.97 7.78 9.56
C VAL A 97 10.86 8.96 10.52
N SER A 98 9.95 8.92 11.49
CA SER A 98 9.82 9.96 12.52
C SER A 98 11.12 10.13 13.30
N ALA A 99 11.74 9.05 13.74
CA ALA A 99 13.02 9.10 14.46
C ALA A 99 14.16 9.59 13.57
N TYR A 100 14.26 9.11 12.33
CA TYR A 100 15.31 9.48 11.39
C TYR A 100 15.26 10.96 10.99
N THR A 101 14.05 11.53 10.93
CA THR A 101 13.80 12.94 10.59
C THR A 101 13.75 13.86 11.82
N ASN A 102 14.06 13.34 13.02
CA ASN A 102 13.93 14.08 14.28
C ASN A 102 12.52 14.70 14.48
N GLY A 103 11.46 13.98 14.02
CA GLY A 103 10.08 14.41 14.15
C GLY A 103 9.61 15.39 13.07
N ALA A 104 10.40 15.64 12.00
CA ALA A 104 9.91 16.41 10.86
C ALA A 104 8.77 15.68 10.13
N TYR A 105 8.80 14.34 10.11
CA TYR A 105 7.64 13.50 9.88
C TYR A 105 7.13 12.98 11.23
N ASP A 106 5.82 13.05 11.46
CA ASP A 106 5.18 12.54 12.67
C ASP A 106 3.80 11.95 12.36
N ILE A 107 3.65 10.65 12.57
CA ILE A 107 2.38 9.93 12.35
C ILE A 107 1.25 10.43 13.28
N THR A 108 1.57 11.17 14.34
CA THR A 108 0.60 11.66 15.32
C THR A 108 0.11 13.08 15.05
N CYS A 109 0.50 13.70 13.92
CA CYS A 109 0.22 15.10 13.60
C CYS A 109 -1.26 15.41 13.23
N ALA A 110 -2.14 14.40 13.17
CA ALA A 110 -3.54 14.57 12.77
C ALA A 110 -4.28 15.70 13.52
N PRO A 111 -4.13 15.90 14.84
CA PRO A 111 -4.80 17.01 15.52
C PRO A 111 -4.36 18.39 15.02
N LEU A 112 -3.09 18.55 14.64
CA LEU A 112 -2.61 19.78 14.01
C LEU A 112 -3.17 19.94 12.60
N ILE A 113 -3.19 18.88 11.78
CA ILE A 113 -3.81 18.89 10.45
C ILE A 113 -5.28 19.32 10.52
N ASN A 114 -6.02 18.80 11.51
CA ASN A 114 -7.42 19.17 11.77
C ASN A 114 -7.57 20.66 12.13
N LEU A 115 -6.65 21.20 12.93
CA LEU A 115 -6.67 22.61 13.32
C LEU A 115 -6.60 23.55 12.11
N TRP A 116 -5.82 23.18 11.09
CA TRP A 116 -5.73 23.94 9.84
C TRP A 116 -6.85 23.64 8.83
N GLY A 117 -7.79 22.75 9.15
CA GLY A 117 -8.93 22.42 8.30
C GLY A 117 -8.62 21.44 7.16
N PHE A 118 -7.43 20.82 7.15
CA PHE A 118 -7.06 19.79 6.17
C PHE A 118 -7.43 18.36 6.59
N GLY A 119 -8.12 18.20 7.74
CA GLY A 119 -8.53 16.91 8.28
C GLY A 119 -10.03 16.74 8.32
N PHE A 120 -10.55 16.18 9.44
CA PHE A 120 -11.96 15.84 9.63
C PHE A 120 -12.85 16.99 10.06
N SER A 121 -12.29 18.12 10.48
CA SER A 121 -13.01 19.30 10.97
C SER A 121 -12.73 20.50 10.08
N LYS A 122 -13.68 21.48 10.12
CA LYS A 122 -13.42 22.79 9.54
C LYS A 122 -12.29 23.47 10.32
N GLN A 123 -11.57 24.36 9.62
CA GLN A 123 -10.55 25.19 10.24
C GLN A 123 -11.10 25.88 11.50
N ASP A 124 -10.37 25.77 12.60
CA ASP A 124 -10.69 26.42 13.87
C ASP A 124 -9.82 27.68 14.04
N SER A 125 -10.03 28.39 15.15
CA SER A 125 -9.24 29.55 15.50
C SER A 125 -7.79 29.13 15.80
N ILE A 126 -6.86 29.51 14.92
CA ILE A 126 -5.43 29.17 15.05
C ILE A 126 -4.78 30.23 15.95
N THR A 127 -4.51 29.86 17.20
CA THR A 127 -3.80 30.70 18.16
C THR A 127 -2.56 29.95 18.70
N PRO A 128 -1.49 30.63 19.13
CA PRO A 128 -0.35 29.98 19.76
C PRO A 128 -0.76 29.09 20.94
N GLN A 129 -1.68 29.52 21.76
CA GLN A 129 -2.18 28.77 22.93
C GLN A 129 -2.89 27.48 22.50
N HIS A 130 -3.67 27.52 21.39
CA HIS A 130 -4.35 26.35 20.86
C HIS A 130 -3.33 25.34 20.30
N ILE A 131 -2.34 25.80 19.55
CA ILE A 131 -1.23 24.98 19.05
C ILE A 131 -0.49 24.32 20.21
N ASP A 132 -0.11 25.08 21.25
CA ASP A 132 0.61 24.56 22.40
C ASP A 132 -0.22 23.53 23.18
N SER A 133 -1.54 23.72 23.28
CA SER A 133 -2.45 22.75 23.88
C SER A 133 -2.44 21.42 23.11
N ILE A 134 -2.49 21.46 21.77
CA ILE A 134 -2.49 20.27 20.92
C ILE A 134 -1.14 19.55 20.98
N LYS A 135 -0.03 20.28 21.00
CA LYS A 135 1.32 19.71 21.11
C LYS A 135 1.54 18.87 22.37
N GLN A 136 0.73 19.07 23.42
CA GLN A 136 0.82 18.24 24.64
C GLN A 136 0.58 16.75 24.36
N PHE A 137 -0.25 16.40 23.36
CA PHE A 137 -0.58 15.03 23.01
C PHE A 137 -0.21 14.64 21.57
N VAL A 138 0.52 15.48 20.84
CA VAL A 138 1.19 15.17 19.57
C VAL A 138 2.66 14.85 19.85
N GLY A 139 3.21 13.89 19.13
CA GLY A 139 4.60 13.47 19.23
C GLY A 139 4.73 11.95 19.07
N TYR A 140 5.49 11.50 18.07
CA TYR A 140 5.66 10.08 17.77
C TYR A 140 6.23 9.28 18.95
N GLN A 141 7.00 9.92 19.84
CA GLN A 141 7.55 9.28 21.04
C GLN A 141 6.46 8.85 22.04
N LYS A 142 5.25 9.44 21.94
CA LYS A 142 4.12 9.19 22.85
C LYS A 142 3.25 8.00 22.44
N VAL A 143 3.65 7.28 21.40
CA VAL A 143 2.97 6.06 20.95
C VAL A 143 3.98 4.95 20.65
N GLN A 144 3.65 3.72 21.00
CA GLN A 144 4.55 2.58 20.82
C GLN A 144 3.77 1.35 20.35
N LEU A 145 4.45 0.48 19.60
CA LEU A 145 3.98 -0.86 19.29
C LEU A 145 4.73 -1.87 20.16
N LYS A 146 4.05 -2.44 21.15
CA LYS A 146 4.57 -3.51 22.02
C LYS A 146 4.01 -4.86 21.57
N GLY A 147 4.81 -5.63 20.83
CA GLY A 147 4.34 -6.86 20.19
C GLY A 147 3.26 -6.57 19.14
N LYS A 148 1.99 -6.78 19.50
CA LYS A 148 0.82 -6.46 18.67
C LYS A 148 0.00 -5.29 19.21
N GLU A 149 0.37 -4.75 20.35
CA GLU A 149 -0.39 -3.74 21.05
C GLU A 149 0.12 -2.32 20.72
N ILE A 150 -0.78 -1.44 20.29
CA ILE A 150 -0.55 0.00 20.18
C ILE A 150 -0.82 0.63 21.54
N VAL A 151 0.21 1.19 22.16
CA VAL A 151 0.14 1.87 23.45
C VAL A 151 0.31 3.36 23.25
N LYS A 152 -0.70 4.14 23.62
CA LYS A 152 -0.67 5.61 23.59
C LYS A 152 -0.49 6.16 25.00
N GLU A 153 0.39 7.14 25.19
CA GLU A 153 0.57 7.84 26.48
C GLU A 153 -0.61 8.76 26.81
N ASP A 154 -1.28 9.27 25.77
CA ASP A 154 -2.46 10.13 25.90
C ASP A 154 -3.59 9.60 25.00
N PRO A 155 -4.81 9.38 25.51
CA PRO A 155 -5.94 8.87 24.72
C PRO A 155 -6.38 9.83 23.60
N ARG A 156 -6.02 11.11 23.66
CA ARG A 156 -6.29 12.12 22.62
C ARG A 156 -5.38 11.99 21.40
N LEU A 157 -4.30 11.22 21.49
CA LEU A 157 -3.38 10.99 20.37
C LEU A 157 -4.11 10.32 19.21
N ILE A 158 -3.93 10.87 18.01
CA ILE A 158 -4.56 10.40 16.77
C ILE A 158 -3.47 10.07 15.76
N LEU A 159 -3.50 8.83 15.25
CA LEU A 159 -2.62 8.37 14.17
C LEU A 159 -3.15 8.86 12.82
N ASN A 160 -2.25 9.34 11.97
CA ASN A 160 -2.51 9.64 10.56
C ASN A 160 -1.56 8.80 9.69
N CYS A 161 -2.11 7.82 8.99
CA CYS A 161 -1.36 6.93 8.10
C CYS A 161 -1.28 7.43 6.65
N SER A 162 -1.98 8.53 6.29
CA SER A 162 -2.22 8.93 4.90
C SER A 162 -0.95 9.07 4.06
N SER A 163 0.12 9.60 4.63
CA SER A 163 1.39 9.82 3.91
C SER A 163 2.17 8.54 3.56
N LEU A 164 1.81 7.39 4.15
CA LEU A 164 2.43 6.09 3.88
C LEU A 164 1.43 5.09 3.29
N ALA A 165 0.14 5.39 3.37
CA ALA A 165 -0.91 4.44 3.02
C ALA A 165 -0.91 4.10 1.53
N ASP A 166 -0.79 5.10 0.65
CA ASP A 166 -0.86 4.90 -0.80
C ASP A 166 0.34 4.08 -1.32
N GLY A 167 1.55 4.33 -0.80
CA GLY A 167 2.70 3.46 -1.06
C GLY A 167 2.51 2.04 -0.50
N THR A 168 1.89 1.92 0.67
CA THR A 168 1.62 0.60 1.27
C THR A 168 0.66 -0.24 0.43
N VAL A 169 -0.39 0.33 -0.17
CA VAL A 169 -1.28 -0.46 -1.05
C VAL A 169 -0.58 -0.90 -2.32
N CYS A 170 0.33 -0.09 -2.87
CA CYS A 170 1.18 -0.51 -3.98
C CYS A 170 2.01 -1.74 -3.60
N ASP A 171 2.64 -1.74 -2.42
CA ASP A 171 3.41 -2.86 -1.89
C ASP A 171 2.53 -4.10 -1.65
N MET A 172 1.31 -3.93 -1.11
CA MET A 172 0.37 -5.05 -0.89
C MET A 172 0.03 -5.76 -2.20
N ILE A 173 -0.23 -5.02 -3.27
CA ILE A 173 -0.52 -5.58 -4.60
C ILE A 173 0.74 -6.19 -5.22
N ALA A 174 1.90 -5.57 -5.05
CA ALA A 174 3.18 -6.11 -5.50
C ALA A 174 3.49 -7.45 -4.81
N ASP A 175 3.28 -7.55 -3.51
CA ASP A 175 3.40 -8.79 -2.74
C ASP A 175 2.44 -9.89 -3.22
N LEU A 176 1.19 -9.54 -3.56
CA LEU A 176 0.24 -10.47 -4.17
C LEU A 176 0.79 -11.02 -5.49
N PHE A 177 1.31 -10.14 -6.34
CA PHE A 177 1.87 -10.51 -7.64
C PHE A 177 3.13 -11.35 -7.50
N ASP A 178 4.01 -10.99 -6.59
CA ASP A 178 5.25 -11.73 -6.33
C ASP A 178 4.97 -13.15 -5.80
N LYS A 179 4.00 -13.31 -4.89
CA LYS A 179 3.52 -14.62 -4.42
C LYS A 179 2.94 -15.49 -5.52
N LYS A 180 2.38 -14.89 -6.57
CA LYS A 180 1.87 -15.58 -7.75
C LYS A 180 2.94 -15.82 -8.84
N GLY A 181 4.18 -15.35 -8.63
CA GLY A 181 5.28 -15.48 -9.58
C GLY A 181 5.20 -14.52 -10.77
N ILE A 182 4.39 -13.47 -10.69
CA ILE A 182 4.27 -12.46 -11.75
C ILE A 182 5.56 -11.65 -11.83
N GLN A 183 6.14 -11.55 -13.02
CA GLN A 183 7.44 -10.89 -13.22
C GLN A 183 7.32 -9.50 -13.87
N ASN A 184 6.18 -9.20 -14.47
CA ASN A 184 6.00 -7.96 -15.23
C ASN A 184 4.73 -7.26 -14.78
N TYR A 185 4.89 -6.14 -14.06
CA TYR A 185 3.76 -5.34 -13.60
C TYR A 185 4.13 -3.86 -13.37
N MET A 186 3.12 -3.02 -13.39
CA MET A 186 3.12 -1.64 -12.93
C MET A 186 1.87 -1.43 -12.08
N ILE A 187 2.04 -0.90 -10.90
CA ILE A 187 1.00 -0.55 -9.95
C ILE A 187 1.15 0.94 -9.67
N GLU A 188 0.09 1.70 -9.92
CA GLU A 188 0.01 3.12 -9.61
C GLU A 188 -1.21 3.36 -8.75
N PHE A 189 -1.05 4.08 -7.64
CA PHE A 189 -2.10 4.46 -6.72
C PHE A 189 -1.82 5.86 -6.16
N GLY A 190 -2.64 6.83 -6.55
CA GLY A 190 -2.51 8.20 -6.05
C GLY A 190 -1.23 8.94 -6.42
N GLY A 191 -0.47 8.43 -7.39
CA GLY A 191 0.83 8.96 -7.80
C GLY A 191 2.02 8.15 -7.29
N GLU A 192 1.86 7.29 -6.28
CA GLU A 192 2.85 6.30 -5.89
C GLU A 192 2.88 5.16 -6.89
N ILE A 193 4.08 4.73 -7.29
CA ILE A 193 4.25 3.75 -8.36
C ILE A 193 5.27 2.68 -7.98
N VAL A 194 4.87 1.42 -8.16
CA VAL A 194 5.76 0.26 -8.09
C VAL A 194 5.79 -0.44 -9.45
N THR A 195 6.97 -0.76 -9.94
CA THR A 195 7.14 -1.49 -11.21
C THR A 195 8.10 -2.64 -11.08
N LYS A 196 7.86 -3.70 -11.87
CA LYS A 196 8.77 -4.83 -12.04
C LYS A 196 8.79 -5.29 -13.49
N GLY A 197 9.96 -5.71 -13.98
CA GLY A 197 10.13 -6.29 -15.31
C GLY A 197 9.85 -5.30 -16.45
N ILE A 198 9.12 -5.74 -17.48
CA ILE A 198 8.90 -5.04 -18.74
C ILE A 198 7.42 -4.77 -19.00
N ASN A 199 7.13 -3.85 -19.89
CA ASN A 199 5.78 -3.55 -20.37
C ASN A 199 5.38 -4.47 -21.55
N GLN A 200 4.17 -4.31 -22.05
CA GLN A 200 3.63 -5.11 -23.17
C GLN A 200 4.35 -4.94 -24.50
N ARG A 201 5.28 -3.97 -24.62
CA ARG A 201 6.14 -3.75 -25.80
C ARG A 201 7.51 -4.42 -25.64
N GLY A 202 7.76 -5.10 -24.50
CA GLY A 202 9.07 -5.66 -24.20
C GLY A 202 10.10 -4.64 -23.71
N GLU A 203 9.68 -3.43 -23.34
CA GLU A 203 10.53 -2.35 -22.85
C GLU A 203 10.38 -2.18 -21.34
N TYR A 204 11.37 -1.61 -20.66
CA TYR A 204 11.22 -1.16 -19.27
C TYR A 204 10.08 -0.14 -19.16
N TRP A 205 9.42 -0.14 -17.99
CA TRP A 205 8.40 0.84 -17.69
C TRP A 205 8.98 2.26 -17.72
N LYS A 206 8.28 3.17 -18.38
CA LYS A 206 8.65 4.59 -18.50
C LYS A 206 7.60 5.40 -17.77
N LEU A 207 8.01 6.14 -16.74
CA LEU A 207 7.15 6.95 -15.89
C LEU A 207 7.40 8.42 -16.18
N GLY A 208 6.32 9.21 -16.30
CA GLY A 208 6.38 10.65 -16.42
C GLY A 208 6.24 11.32 -15.04
N ILE A 209 7.12 12.27 -14.75
CA ILE A 209 6.97 13.16 -13.59
C ILE A 209 6.48 14.49 -14.10
N THR A 210 5.31 14.94 -13.62
CA THR A 210 4.77 16.25 -13.97
C THR A 210 5.67 17.35 -13.40
N ARG A 211 6.11 18.26 -14.24
CA ARG A 211 6.80 19.47 -13.75
C ARG A 211 5.80 20.32 -12.96
N PRO A 212 6.16 20.82 -11.78
CA PRO A 212 5.39 21.88 -11.16
C PRO A 212 5.42 23.08 -12.13
N VAL A 213 4.26 23.50 -12.61
CA VAL A 213 4.08 24.75 -13.35
C VAL A 213 3.58 25.79 -12.35
N ASP A 214 4.26 26.93 -12.29
CA ASP A 214 3.70 28.10 -11.64
C ASP A 214 2.52 28.59 -12.48
N ASP A 215 1.31 28.26 -12.06
CA ASP A 215 0.08 28.87 -12.57
C ASP A 215 -0.07 30.27 -11.92
N SER A 216 0.86 31.18 -12.28
CA SER A 216 0.78 32.60 -11.91
C SER A 216 0.11 33.41 -13.00
#